data_911a5bb6019703cf00a98f0331d69568
#
_entry.id   911a5bb6019703cf00a98f0331d69568
#
_cell.length_a   1.000
_cell.length_b   1.000
_cell.length_c   1.000
_cell.angle_alpha   90.00
_cell.angle_beta   90.00
_cell.angle_gamma   90.00
#
_symmetry.space_group_name_H-M   'P 1'
#
loop_
_entity.id
_entity.type
_entity.pdbx_description
1 polymer ?
#
loop_
_entity_poly.entity_id
_entity_poly.type
_entity_poly.pdbx_seq_one_letter_code
_entity_poly.pdbx_strand_id
1 'polypeptide(L)'
;TTFGKALGGASGGCISGRKEIIDWMRNKARPYLFSNTVAPAVVGATLKCLEILTASTQLRDKLEANTKKFRKAMTEAGFDILPGIHPITPIMFGKYPNCSQLAVDFANRMLEEGVYVVAFSFPVVPRGKDRIRVQISAAHEDEHIDFAIEKFIKVGKELGVI
;
A
#
# COMPACT_ATOMS: atom_id res chain seq x y z
N THR A 1 3.62 7.94 -13.08
CA THR A 1 2.82 6.74 -12.80
C THR A 1 3.56 5.50 -13.23
N THR A 2 3.51 4.43 -12.44
CA THR A 2 4.02 3.10 -12.82
C THR A 2 2.85 2.16 -13.16
N PHE A 3 3.01 1.35 -14.19
CA PHE A 3 1.99 0.39 -14.60
C PHE A 3 2.10 -0.96 -13.88
N GLY A 4 3.27 -1.28 -13.33
CA GLY A 4 3.53 -2.57 -12.66
C GLY A 4 3.04 -2.66 -11.21
N LYS A 5 2.09 -1.85 -10.78
CA LYS A 5 1.52 -1.82 -9.41
C LYS A 5 0.00 -1.81 -9.47
N ALA A 6 -0.65 -0.86 -8.80
CA ALA A 6 -2.12 -0.80 -8.66
C ALA A 6 -2.88 -0.73 -10.00
N LEU A 7 -2.29 -0.18 -11.05
CA LEU A 7 -2.89 -0.22 -12.39
C LEU A 7 -2.86 -1.60 -13.06
N GLY A 8 -2.21 -2.61 -12.43
CA GLY A 8 -2.26 -3.99 -12.89
C GLY A 8 -1.50 -4.29 -14.18
N GLY A 9 -0.62 -3.39 -14.62
CA GLY A 9 0.23 -3.60 -15.77
C GLY A 9 1.46 -4.47 -15.44
N ALA A 10 2.07 -5.05 -16.47
CA ALA A 10 3.23 -5.91 -16.31
C ALA A 10 4.49 -5.09 -15.95
N SER A 11 4.75 -3.99 -16.65
CA SER A 11 5.95 -3.17 -16.48
C SER A 11 5.78 -1.79 -17.11
N GLY A 12 6.76 -0.92 -16.87
CA GLY A 12 6.80 0.40 -17.45
C GLY A 12 5.99 1.43 -16.69
N GLY A 13 5.71 2.54 -17.34
CA GLY A 13 5.00 3.67 -16.76
C GLY A 13 4.83 4.81 -17.74
N CYS A 14 4.21 5.89 -17.29
CA CYS A 14 4.09 7.13 -18.04
C CYS A 14 4.31 8.35 -17.16
N ILE A 15 4.66 9.45 -17.79
CA ILE A 15 4.70 10.77 -17.17
C ILE A 15 3.54 11.58 -17.76
N SER A 16 2.76 12.18 -16.88
CA SER A 16 1.69 13.10 -17.23
C SER A 16 1.86 14.41 -16.47
N GLY A 17 1.48 15.52 -17.05
CA GLY A 17 1.64 16.84 -16.45
C GLY A 17 1.36 17.95 -17.44
N ARG A 18 1.84 19.15 -17.12
CA ARG A 18 1.72 20.30 -18.00
C ARG A 18 2.37 20.03 -19.36
N LYS A 19 1.73 20.53 -20.42
CA LYS A 19 2.16 20.32 -21.80
C LYS A 19 3.63 20.69 -22.01
N GLU A 20 4.05 21.82 -21.50
CA GLU A 20 5.41 22.34 -21.66
C GLU A 20 6.46 21.38 -21.06
N ILE A 21 6.14 20.75 -19.91
CA ILE A 21 7.00 19.76 -19.27
C ILE A 21 7.08 18.48 -20.12
N ILE A 22 5.94 18.01 -20.61
CA ILE A 22 5.88 16.80 -21.44
C ILE A 22 6.63 17.00 -22.76
N ASP A 23 6.43 18.13 -23.43
CA ASP A 23 7.13 18.47 -24.69
C ASP A 23 8.65 18.56 -24.46
N TRP A 24 9.06 19.19 -23.34
CA TRP A 24 10.47 19.25 -22.97
C TRP A 24 11.07 17.85 -22.71
N MET A 25 10.36 16.99 -21.97
CA MET A 25 10.81 15.64 -21.69
C MET A 25 10.89 14.78 -22.94
N ARG A 26 9.94 14.89 -23.87
CA ARG A 26 9.99 14.20 -25.16
C ARG A 26 11.22 14.56 -25.97
N ASN A 27 11.72 15.78 -25.83
CA ASN A 27 12.91 16.27 -26.53
C ASN A 27 14.23 15.98 -25.80
N LYS A 28 14.22 15.97 -24.46
CA LYS A 28 15.44 15.95 -23.65
C LYS A 28 15.62 14.70 -22.79
N ALA A 29 14.58 13.95 -22.47
CA ALA A 29 14.70 12.77 -21.62
C ALA A 29 15.43 11.63 -22.36
N ARG A 30 16.63 11.33 -21.94
CA ARG A 30 17.44 10.26 -22.56
C ARG A 30 16.72 8.91 -22.59
N PRO A 31 16.06 8.42 -21.53
CA PRO A 31 15.32 7.16 -21.60
C PRO A 31 14.24 7.15 -22.68
N TYR A 32 13.54 8.27 -22.90
CA TYR A 32 12.54 8.38 -23.95
C TYR A 32 13.14 8.29 -25.36
N LEU A 33 14.33 8.88 -25.54
CA LEU A 33 15.00 8.94 -26.83
C LEU A 33 15.75 7.64 -27.18
N PHE A 34 16.28 6.93 -26.18
CA PHE A 34 17.24 5.83 -26.37
C PHE A 34 16.82 4.49 -25.79
N SER A 35 15.69 4.42 -25.09
CA SER A 35 15.13 3.17 -24.57
C SER A 35 13.94 2.70 -25.42
N ASN A 36 13.66 1.40 -25.37
CA ASN A 36 12.46 0.86 -25.97
C ASN A 36 11.19 1.43 -25.32
N THR A 37 10.11 1.52 -26.07
CA THR A 37 8.81 1.94 -25.59
C THR A 37 8.15 0.85 -24.73
N VAL A 38 7.12 1.24 -23.97
CA VAL A 38 6.24 0.27 -23.30
C VAL A 38 5.56 -0.59 -24.36
N ALA A 39 5.47 -1.89 -24.10
CA ALA A 39 4.83 -2.82 -25.04
C ALA A 39 3.37 -2.41 -25.33
N PRO A 40 2.92 -2.44 -26.59
CA PRO A 40 1.56 -2.03 -26.97
C PRO A 40 0.46 -2.73 -26.18
N ALA A 41 0.63 -4.02 -25.86
CA ALA A 41 -0.33 -4.77 -25.04
C ALA A 41 -0.50 -4.16 -23.65
N VAL A 42 0.59 -3.70 -22.99
CA VAL A 42 0.55 -3.04 -21.68
C VAL A 42 -0.16 -1.69 -21.77
N VAL A 43 0.09 -0.94 -22.87
CA VAL A 43 -0.60 0.34 -23.12
C VAL A 43 -2.09 0.11 -23.32
N GLY A 44 -2.48 -0.87 -24.16
CA GLY A 44 -3.88 -1.23 -24.40
C GLY A 44 -4.62 -1.62 -23.10
N ALA A 45 -4.01 -2.48 -22.27
CA ALA A 45 -4.55 -2.86 -20.98
C ALA A 45 -4.70 -1.66 -20.03
N THR A 46 -3.71 -0.76 -20.01
CA THR A 46 -3.77 0.46 -19.20
C THR A 46 -4.89 1.40 -19.63
N LEU A 47 -5.08 1.61 -20.95
CA LEU A 47 -6.17 2.42 -21.47
C LEU A 47 -7.53 1.83 -21.08
N LYS A 48 -7.71 0.52 -21.19
CA LYS A 48 -8.94 -0.15 -20.77
C LYS A 48 -9.17 -0.05 -19.26
N CYS A 49 -8.12 -0.17 -18.46
CA CYS A 49 -8.20 0.04 -17.01
C CYS A 49 -8.69 1.47 -16.67
N LEU A 50 -8.13 2.48 -17.33
CA LEU A 50 -8.55 3.87 -17.13
C LEU A 50 -10.00 4.12 -17.57
N GLU A 51 -10.45 3.52 -18.67
CA GLU A 51 -11.85 3.56 -19.10
C GLU A 51 -12.78 3.00 -18.02
N ILE A 52 -12.48 1.82 -17.47
CA ILE A 52 -13.26 1.19 -16.38
C ILE A 52 -13.27 2.08 -15.14
N LEU A 53 -12.12 2.60 -14.73
CA LEU A 53 -11.99 3.49 -13.56
C LEU A 53 -12.76 4.80 -13.71
N THR A 54 -12.90 5.29 -14.94
CA THR A 54 -13.64 6.53 -15.24
C THR A 54 -15.15 6.27 -15.23
N ALA A 55 -15.59 5.08 -15.62
CA ALA A 55 -17.00 4.72 -15.70
C ALA A 55 -17.68 4.54 -14.34
N SER A 56 -16.93 4.21 -13.27
CA SER A 56 -17.48 3.96 -11.94
C SER A 56 -16.50 4.32 -10.82
N THR A 57 -17.05 4.81 -9.69
CA THR A 57 -16.29 5.06 -8.44
C THR A 57 -16.47 3.92 -7.42
N GLN A 58 -17.38 2.99 -7.66
CA GLN A 58 -17.81 2.00 -6.67
C GLN A 58 -16.67 1.29 -5.93
N LEU A 59 -15.66 0.80 -6.65
CA LEU A 59 -14.52 0.11 -6.03
C LEU A 59 -13.63 1.07 -5.22
N ARG A 60 -13.51 2.33 -5.67
CA ARG A 60 -12.75 3.34 -4.92
C ARG A 60 -13.48 3.74 -3.64
N ASP A 61 -14.80 3.88 -3.70
CA ASP A 61 -15.65 4.21 -2.56
C ASP A 61 -15.60 3.08 -1.51
N LYS A 62 -15.69 1.81 -1.96
CA LYS A 62 -15.49 0.64 -1.10
C LYS A 62 -14.10 0.61 -0.47
N LEU A 63 -13.05 0.88 -1.25
CA LEU A 63 -11.68 0.95 -0.74
C LEU A 63 -11.52 2.04 0.32
N GLU A 64 -12.13 3.19 0.11
CA GLU A 64 -12.12 4.29 1.08
C GLU A 64 -12.85 3.91 2.37
N ALA A 65 -14.03 3.31 2.26
CA ALA A 65 -14.80 2.83 3.41
C ALA A 65 -14.02 1.80 4.23
N ASN A 66 -13.48 0.77 3.58
CA ASN A 66 -12.63 -0.25 4.21
C ASN A 66 -11.41 0.37 4.91
N THR A 67 -10.76 1.33 4.26
CA THR A 67 -9.59 2.02 4.80
C THR A 67 -9.95 2.83 6.05
N LYS A 68 -11.04 3.59 6.01
CA LYS A 68 -11.53 4.35 7.16
C LYS A 68 -11.86 3.44 8.34
N LYS A 69 -12.58 2.34 8.08
CA LYS A 69 -12.93 1.34 9.10
C LYS A 69 -11.69 0.78 9.78
N PHE A 70 -10.73 0.28 9.00
CA PHE A 70 -9.50 -0.29 9.53
C PHE A 70 -8.66 0.72 10.31
N ARG A 71 -8.43 1.92 9.76
CA ARG A 71 -7.65 2.98 10.42
C ARG A 71 -8.27 3.40 11.74
N LYS A 72 -9.60 3.60 11.75
CA LYS A 72 -10.33 3.96 12.98
C LYS A 72 -10.13 2.90 14.06
N ALA A 73 -10.36 1.62 13.74
CA ALA A 73 -10.21 0.53 14.69
C ALA A 73 -8.78 0.41 15.23
N MET A 74 -7.75 0.55 14.38
CA MET A 74 -6.35 0.52 14.82
C MET A 74 -6.02 1.70 15.76
N THR A 75 -6.51 2.89 15.46
CA THR A 75 -6.30 4.07 16.32
C THR A 75 -6.99 3.88 17.67
N GLU A 76 -8.25 3.43 17.69
CA GLU A 76 -9.03 3.19 18.91
C GLU A 76 -8.42 2.08 19.77
N ALA A 77 -7.80 1.08 19.14
CA ALA A 77 -7.10 0.02 19.85
C ALA A 77 -5.75 0.46 20.46
N GLY A 78 -5.22 1.62 20.07
CA GLY A 78 -3.97 2.17 20.60
C GLY A 78 -2.72 1.90 19.78
N PHE A 79 -2.87 1.41 18.55
CA PHE A 79 -1.74 1.26 17.64
C PHE A 79 -1.19 2.62 17.19
N ASP A 80 0.13 2.72 17.09
CA ASP A 80 0.80 3.85 16.47
C ASP A 80 0.72 3.74 14.94
N ILE A 81 -0.18 4.49 14.32
CA ILE A 81 -0.34 4.57 12.87
C ILE A 81 -0.06 5.97 12.36
N LEU A 82 0.59 6.07 11.20
CA LEU A 82 0.79 7.37 10.57
C LEU A 82 -0.55 7.94 10.09
N PRO A 83 -0.84 9.23 10.38
CA PRO A 83 -2.05 9.88 9.89
C PRO A 83 -2.12 9.88 8.37
N GLY A 84 -3.34 9.85 7.84
CA GLY A 84 -3.59 9.89 6.40
C GLY A 84 -4.88 9.17 6.00
N ILE A 85 -5.19 9.26 4.71
CA ILE A 85 -6.37 8.66 4.09
C ILE A 85 -6.03 7.53 3.13
N HIS A 86 -4.73 7.27 2.92
CA HIS A 86 -4.27 6.28 1.95
C HIS A 86 -4.59 4.85 2.41
N PRO A 87 -4.96 3.94 1.51
CA PRO A 87 -5.25 2.52 1.84
C PRO A 87 -4.02 1.74 2.33
N ILE A 88 -2.82 2.22 2.09
CA ILE A 88 -1.64 1.70 2.77
C ILE A 88 -1.57 2.34 4.16
N THR A 89 -1.72 1.49 5.19
CA THR A 89 -1.71 1.91 6.60
C THR A 89 -0.47 1.34 7.28
N PRO A 90 0.55 2.16 7.55
CA PRO A 90 1.71 1.70 8.30
C PRO A 90 1.41 1.68 9.79
N ILE A 91 1.65 0.53 10.43
CA ILE A 91 1.64 0.35 11.89
C ILE A 91 3.08 0.44 12.35
N MET A 92 3.40 1.42 13.20
CA MET A 92 4.75 1.78 13.55
C MET A 92 5.24 1.08 14.83
N PHE A 93 6.48 0.62 14.81
CA PHE A 93 7.13 -0.04 15.96
C PHE A 93 8.32 0.77 16.49
N GLY A 94 8.67 1.89 15.89
CA GLY A 94 9.88 2.65 16.19
C GLY A 94 10.01 3.16 17.62
N LYS A 95 8.93 3.20 18.39
CA LYS A 95 8.95 3.57 19.81
C LYS A 95 9.51 2.48 20.75
N TYR A 96 9.65 1.26 20.26
CA TYR A 96 10.12 0.14 21.07
C TYR A 96 11.64 -0.07 20.91
N PRO A 97 12.38 -0.42 21.97
CA PRO A 97 13.84 -0.61 21.88
C PRO A 97 14.28 -1.70 20.89
N ASN A 98 13.48 -2.74 20.76
CA ASN A 98 13.72 -3.89 19.89
C ASN A 98 12.80 -3.87 18.64
N CYS A 99 12.50 -2.68 18.13
CA CYS A 99 11.48 -2.46 17.08
C CYS A 99 11.60 -3.37 15.86
N SER A 100 12.81 -3.66 15.40
CA SER A 100 13.02 -4.53 14.22
C SER A 100 12.60 -5.98 14.51
N GLN A 101 13.03 -6.54 15.65
CA GLN A 101 12.65 -7.90 16.04
C GLN A 101 11.16 -7.97 16.35
N LEU A 102 10.63 -7.01 17.09
CA LEU A 102 9.21 -6.96 17.44
C LEU A 102 8.31 -6.91 16.19
N ALA A 103 8.70 -6.15 15.16
CA ALA A 103 7.95 -6.10 13.91
C ALA A 103 7.95 -7.46 13.18
N VAL A 104 9.06 -8.19 13.21
CA VAL A 104 9.18 -9.54 12.63
C VAL A 104 8.33 -10.54 13.44
N ASP A 105 8.44 -10.52 14.76
CA ASP A 105 7.67 -11.41 15.64
C ASP A 105 6.16 -11.16 15.47
N PHE A 106 5.77 -9.90 15.38
CA PHE A 106 4.39 -9.51 15.10
C PHE A 106 3.89 -10.07 13.77
N ALA A 107 4.70 -9.94 12.70
CA ALA A 107 4.34 -10.46 11.37
C ALA A 107 4.19 -11.99 11.38
N ASN A 108 5.11 -12.71 12.04
CA ASN A 108 5.06 -14.17 12.19
C ASN A 108 3.81 -14.60 12.97
N ARG A 109 3.52 -13.92 14.07
CA ARG A 109 2.37 -14.23 14.90
C ARG A 109 1.04 -13.95 14.18
N MET A 110 0.99 -12.86 13.37
CA MET A 110 -0.16 -12.58 12.50
C MET A 110 -0.38 -13.69 11.45
N LEU A 111 0.70 -14.23 10.89
CA LEU A 111 0.60 -15.35 9.93
C LEU A 111 0.01 -16.60 10.59
N GLU A 112 0.40 -16.92 11.81
CA GLU A 112 -0.19 -18.02 12.60
C GLU A 112 -1.69 -17.79 12.86
N GLU A 113 -2.11 -16.53 13.02
CA GLU A 113 -3.52 -16.16 13.17
C GLU A 113 -4.28 -16.09 11.81
N GLY A 114 -3.64 -16.43 10.71
CA GLY A 114 -4.25 -16.46 9.36
C GLY A 114 -4.24 -15.12 8.62
N VAL A 115 -3.46 -14.14 9.07
CA VAL A 115 -3.33 -12.83 8.41
C VAL A 115 -1.91 -12.62 7.92
N TYR A 116 -1.72 -12.59 6.60
CA TYR A 116 -0.40 -12.35 6.02
C TYR A 116 -0.07 -10.86 6.00
N VAL A 117 0.98 -10.49 6.71
CA VAL A 117 1.56 -9.14 6.71
C VAL A 117 3.09 -9.21 6.65
N VAL A 118 3.73 -8.12 6.25
CA VAL A 118 5.19 -8.06 6.09
C VAL A 118 5.77 -6.95 6.96
N ALA A 119 6.78 -7.32 7.74
CA ALA A 119 7.58 -6.37 8.50
C ALA A 119 8.61 -5.68 7.59
N PHE A 120 8.76 -4.37 7.79
CA PHE A 120 9.75 -3.55 7.13
C PHE A 120 10.69 -2.95 8.16
N SER A 121 11.98 -3.26 8.04
CA SER A 121 13.04 -2.75 8.91
C SER A 121 14.22 -2.25 8.09
N PHE A 122 15.23 -1.71 8.75
CA PHE A 122 16.48 -1.32 8.07
C PHE A 122 17.09 -2.52 7.31
N PRO A 123 17.59 -2.32 6.08
CA PRO A 123 17.82 -1.07 5.35
C PRO A 123 16.62 -0.62 4.47
N VAL A 124 15.52 -1.37 4.43
CA VAL A 124 14.36 -1.03 3.60
C VAL A 124 13.65 0.24 4.07
N VAL A 125 13.68 0.47 5.38
CA VAL A 125 13.23 1.71 6.01
C VAL A 125 14.35 2.26 6.90
N PRO A 126 14.38 3.56 7.21
CA PRO A 126 15.37 4.12 8.15
C PRO A 126 15.26 3.48 9.54
N ARG A 127 16.40 3.43 10.28
CA ARG A 127 16.42 2.92 11.66
C ARG A 127 15.41 3.64 12.53
N GLY A 128 14.69 2.92 13.37
CA GLY A 128 13.62 3.45 14.22
C GLY A 128 12.33 3.80 13.46
N LYS A 129 12.22 3.38 12.20
CA LYS A 129 11.02 3.52 11.38
C LYS A 129 10.44 2.16 10.97
N ASP A 130 10.75 1.16 11.77
CA ASP A 130 10.26 -0.21 11.61
C ASP A 130 8.74 -0.22 11.68
N ARG A 131 8.13 -0.98 10.78
CA ARG A 131 6.68 -0.97 10.58
C ARG A 131 6.17 -2.24 9.95
N ILE A 132 4.90 -2.52 10.18
CA ILE A 132 4.10 -3.37 9.31
C ILE A 132 3.31 -2.49 8.35
N ARG A 133 3.39 -2.77 7.08
CA ARG A 133 2.66 -2.04 6.04
C ARG A 133 1.43 -2.83 5.62
N VAL A 134 0.28 -2.47 6.20
CA VAL A 134 -1.00 -3.04 5.79
C VAL A 134 -1.47 -2.38 4.51
N GLN A 135 -1.95 -3.18 3.56
CA GLN A 135 -2.52 -2.70 2.31
C GLN A 135 -3.97 -3.17 2.21
N ILE A 136 -4.89 -2.24 2.32
CA ILE A 136 -6.32 -2.48 2.16
C ILE A 136 -6.66 -2.54 0.67
N SER A 137 -7.63 -3.39 0.31
CA SER A 137 -8.12 -3.57 -1.06
C SER A 137 -9.63 -3.43 -1.12
N ALA A 138 -10.15 -3.02 -2.28
CA ALA A 138 -11.58 -3.07 -2.59
C ALA A 138 -12.10 -4.51 -2.71
N ALA A 139 -11.20 -5.49 -2.89
CA ALA A 139 -11.55 -6.91 -2.90
C ALA A 139 -11.82 -7.49 -1.50
N HIS A 140 -11.43 -6.77 -0.44
CA HIS A 140 -11.78 -7.18 0.92
C HIS A 140 -13.25 -6.88 1.20
N GLU A 141 -13.96 -7.89 1.70
CA GLU A 141 -15.29 -7.73 2.27
C GLU A 141 -15.22 -7.32 3.74
N ASP A 142 -16.35 -6.91 4.31
CA ASP A 142 -16.39 -6.42 5.69
C ASP A 142 -15.88 -7.46 6.70
N GLU A 143 -16.22 -8.74 6.49
CA GLU A 143 -15.79 -9.85 7.34
C GLU A 143 -14.25 -10.02 7.33
N HIS A 144 -13.60 -9.79 6.17
CA HIS A 144 -12.15 -9.85 6.07
C HIS A 144 -11.48 -8.71 6.86
N ILE A 145 -12.07 -7.51 6.82
CA ILE A 145 -11.56 -6.36 7.57
C ILE A 145 -11.76 -6.57 9.08
N ASP A 146 -12.93 -7.04 9.49
CA ASP A 146 -13.24 -7.31 10.90
C ASP A 146 -12.36 -8.41 11.47
N PHE A 147 -12.16 -9.49 10.72
CA PHE A 147 -11.23 -10.57 11.08
C PHE A 147 -9.81 -10.04 11.27
N ALA A 148 -9.30 -9.26 10.30
CA ALA A 148 -7.97 -8.69 10.43
C ALA A 148 -7.84 -7.78 11.66
N ILE A 149 -8.82 -6.91 11.91
CA ILE A 149 -8.85 -6.03 13.09
C ILE A 149 -8.77 -6.85 14.38
N GLU A 150 -9.59 -7.90 14.51
CA GLU A 150 -9.58 -8.79 15.67
C GLU A 150 -8.19 -9.38 15.91
N LYS A 151 -7.56 -9.91 14.85
CA LYS A 151 -6.25 -10.54 14.96
C LYS A 151 -5.14 -9.54 15.28
N PHE A 152 -5.17 -8.35 14.68
CA PHE A 152 -4.24 -7.27 15.04
C PHE A 152 -4.34 -6.91 16.52
N ILE A 153 -5.54 -6.74 17.05
CA ILE A 153 -5.76 -6.41 18.46
C ILE A 153 -5.28 -7.56 19.37
N LYS A 154 -5.59 -8.80 19.02
CA LYS A 154 -5.14 -9.98 19.76
C LYS A 154 -3.61 -10.02 19.86
N VAL A 155 -2.93 -10.01 18.71
CA VAL A 155 -1.47 -10.08 18.64
C VAL A 155 -0.81 -8.85 19.27
N GLY A 156 -1.43 -7.67 19.10
CA GLY A 156 -0.96 -6.43 19.72
C GLY A 156 -0.92 -6.51 21.24
N LYS A 157 -1.94 -7.10 21.84
CA LYS A 157 -1.98 -7.35 23.29
C LYS A 157 -0.98 -8.43 23.74
N GLU A 158 -0.89 -9.54 22.99
CA GLU A 158 0.04 -10.65 23.29
C GLU A 158 1.49 -10.16 23.32
N LEU A 159 1.87 -9.27 22.43
CA LEU A 159 3.24 -8.77 22.28
C LEU A 159 3.48 -7.41 23.00
N GLY A 160 2.51 -6.89 23.72
CA GLY A 160 2.64 -5.64 24.47
C GLY A 160 2.81 -4.41 23.55
N VAL A 161 2.21 -4.43 22.39
CA VAL A 161 2.20 -3.30 21.45
C VAL A 161 1.06 -2.32 21.76
N ILE A 162 -0.02 -2.84 22.36
CA ILE A 162 -1.18 -2.04 22.85
C ILE A 162 -1.64 -2.55 24.21
#